data_5148cb6f38e26ef91f87645967c2a4da
#
_entry.id   5148cb6f38e26ef91f87645967c2a4da
#
_cell.length_a   1.000
_cell.length_b   1.000
_cell.length_c   1.000
_cell.angle_alpha   90.00
_cell.angle_beta   90.00
_cell.angle_gamma   90.00
#
_symmetry.space_group_name_H-M   'P 1'
#
loop_
_entity.id
_entity.type
_entity.pdbx_description
1 polymer ?
#
loop_
_entity_poly.entity_id
_entity_poly.type
_entity_poly.pdbx_seq_one_letter_code
_entity_poly.pdbx_strand_id
1 'polypeptide(L)'
;VGGASQTPLLKEVLASQLSLAPNRVAIKCGEDVYKVLRGDLSELSGPDGITPIGIALNARNKSMLSFRTIEVVVGNTPVRLFNLVAPTVGDVLLAANIDPSIVKNRLGLAATAKVNGIFQVVKGTPGKPGAYQLNGNKVSLDTPVKDGDHLEVIPAIDGEDAVATVKDFIPEIKATTVTFNGQIVTLRPEILLNGQSATSRTKVPDSADLTYNENITGRDLIRIFGG
;
A
#
# COMPACT_ATOMS: atom_id res chain seq x y z
N VAL A 1 -5.21 43.16 -10.90
CA VAL A 1 -3.86 43.40 -10.39
C VAL A 1 -2.87 43.04 -11.49
N GLY A 2 -1.80 43.85 -11.69
CA GLY A 2 -0.84 43.70 -12.78
C GLY A 2 -1.26 44.40 -14.06
N GLY A 3 -0.37 44.45 -15.09
CA GLY A 3 -0.57 45.20 -16.33
C GLY A 3 -1.82 44.84 -17.11
N ALA A 4 -2.22 43.58 -17.10
CA ALA A 4 -3.43 43.12 -17.77
C ALA A 4 -4.74 43.76 -17.21
N SER A 5 -4.71 44.26 -15.97
CA SER A 5 -5.87 44.94 -15.40
C SER A 5 -6.13 46.32 -16.00
N GLN A 6 -5.20 46.85 -16.80
CA GLN A 6 -5.33 48.11 -17.54
C GLN A 6 -6.07 47.95 -18.90
N THR A 7 -6.45 46.70 -19.27
CA THR A 7 -7.20 46.46 -20.50
C THR A 7 -8.48 47.25 -20.49
N PRO A 8 -8.76 48.08 -21.53
CA PRO A 8 -10.00 48.86 -21.63
C PRO A 8 -11.24 47.95 -21.49
N LEU A 9 -12.24 48.46 -20.79
CA LEU A 9 -13.52 47.77 -20.55
C LEU A 9 -13.44 46.46 -19.75
N LEU A 10 -12.28 46.09 -19.22
CA LEU A 10 -12.13 44.85 -18.45
C LEU A 10 -13.08 44.81 -17.25
N LYS A 11 -13.22 45.90 -16.53
CA LYS A 11 -14.08 46.02 -15.36
C LYS A 11 -15.55 45.76 -15.70
N GLU A 12 -16.03 46.38 -16.78
CA GLU A 12 -17.41 46.29 -17.27
C GLU A 12 -17.71 44.88 -17.78
N VAL A 13 -16.81 44.32 -18.54
CA VAL A 13 -16.91 42.93 -19.06
C VAL A 13 -16.95 41.92 -17.91
N LEU A 14 -16.05 42.04 -16.92
CA LEU A 14 -16.05 41.15 -15.77
C LEU A 14 -17.32 41.29 -14.93
N ALA A 15 -17.80 42.51 -14.70
CA ALA A 15 -19.05 42.73 -13.97
C ALA A 15 -20.24 42.07 -14.70
N SER A 16 -20.30 42.20 -16.00
CA SER A 16 -21.34 41.58 -16.84
C SER A 16 -21.25 40.08 -16.84
N GLN A 17 -20.07 39.51 -17.10
CA GLN A 17 -19.86 38.05 -17.16
C GLN A 17 -20.11 37.33 -15.83
N LEU A 18 -19.78 38.00 -14.71
CA LEU A 18 -19.98 37.44 -13.37
C LEU A 18 -21.34 37.84 -12.76
N SER A 19 -22.19 38.51 -13.51
CA SER A 19 -23.50 39.03 -13.06
C SER A 19 -23.36 39.85 -11.76
N LEU A 20 -22.31 40.68 -11.66
CA LEU A 20 -22.03 41.53 -10.52
C LEU A 20 -22.43 42.98 -10.82
N ALA A 21 -22.88 43.73 -9.81
CA ALA A 21 -23.02 45.16 -9.95
C ALA A 21 -21.65 45.81 -10.26
N PRO A 22 -21.57 46.83 -11.16
CA PRO A 22 -20.28 47.41 -11.58
C PRO A 22 -19.43 47.97 -10.45
N ASN A 23 -20.04 48.40 -9.35
CA ASN A 23 -19.34 48.84 -8.13
C ASN A 23 -18.70 47.74 -7.31
N ARG A 24 -19.00 46.46 -7.61
CA ARG A 24 -18.39 45.30 -6.96
C ARG A 24 -17.07 44.87 -7.62
N VAL A 25 -16.76 45.38 -8.79
CA VAL A 25 -15.52 45.14 -9.52
C VAL A 25 -14.66 46.39 -9.47
N ALA A 26 -13.46 46.31 -8.90
CA ALA A 26 -12.52 47.42 -8.81
C ALA A 26 -11.12 47.01 -9.28
N ILE A 27 -10.48 47.94 -9.99
CA ILE A 27 -9.04 47.83 -10.30
C ILE A 27 -8.29 48.55 -9.17
N LYS A 28 -7.36 47.90 -8.54
CA LYS A 28 -6.51 48.46 -7.50
C LYS A 28 -5.15 48.82 -8.08
N CYS A 29 -4.67 50.00 -7.74
CA CYS A 29 -3.38 50.54 -8.15
C CYS A 29 -2.46 50.66 -6.94
N GLY A 30 -1.14 50.85 -7.18
CA GLY A 30 -0.13 51.08 -6.14
C GLY A 30 -0.55 52.19 -5.19
N GLU A 31 -1.14 53.27 -5.67
CA GLU A 31 -1.64 54.41 -4.91
C GLU A 31 -2.67 54.02 -3.83
N ASP A 32 -3.49 53.00 -4.08
CA ASP A 32 -4.46 52.51 -3.10
C ASP A 32 -3.80 51.87 -1.87
N VAL A 33 -2.52 51.48 -2.00
CA VAL A 33 -1.74 50.77 -0.97
C VAL A 33 -0.73 51.66 -0.26
N TYR A 34 -0.47 52.84 -0.80
CA TYR A 34 0.51 53.79 -0.22
C TYR A 34 0.20 54.21 1.21
N LYS A 35 -1.07 54.16 1.62
CA LYS A 35 -1.45 54.44 3.03
C LYS A 35 -0.79 53.52 4.03
N VAL A 36 -0.26 52.41 3.57
CA VAL A 36 0.35 51.37 4.42
C VAL A 36 1.88 51.38 4.37
N LEU A 37 2.44 52.06 3.37
CA LEU A 37 3.90 52.10 3.13
C LEU A 37 4.46 53.49 3.36
N ARG A 38 5.68 53.59 3.93
CA ARG A 38 6.42 54.84 4.07
C ARG A 38 7.55 54.85 3.08
N GLY A 39 7.71 55.90 2.29
CA GLY A 39 8.79 56.10 1.33
C GLY A 39 8.30 56.71 0.02
N ASP A 40 9.23 57.03 -0.88
CA ASP A 40 8.89 57.44 -2.23
C ASP A 40 8.60 56.22 -3.09
N LEU A 41 7.36 56.09 -3.48
CA LEU A 41 6.83 54.95 -4.24
C LEU A 41 6.27 55.40 -5.61
N SER A 42 6.69 56.55 -6.09
CA SER A 42 6.19 57.16 -7.33
C SER A 42 6.35 56.24 -8.55
N GLU A 43 7.41 55.44 -8.59
CA GLU A 43 7.65 54.47 -9.66
C GLU A 43 6.73 53.23 -9.60
N LEU A 44 6.01 53.01 -8.49
CA LEU A 44 5.09 51.87 -8.29
C LEU A 44 3.63 52.28 -8.30
N SER A 45 3.29 53.41 -8.92
CA SER A 45 1.94 54.01 -8.86
C SER A 45 0.87 53.22 -9.60
N GLY A 46 1.22 52.49 -10.66
CA GLY A 46 0.25 51.74 -11.47
C GLY A 46 -0.18 50.39 -10.86
N PRO A 47 -1.11 49.68 -11.55
CA PRO A 47 -1.52 48.33 -11.17
C PRO A 47 -0.33 47.32 -11.12
N ASP A 48 0.72 47.61 -11.86
CA ASP A 48 1.96 46.77 -11.90
C ASP A 48 2.71 46.81 -10.57
N GLY A 49 2.63 47.92 -9.83
CA GLY A 49 3.22 48.09 -8.51
C GLY A 49 2.59 47.21 -7.42
N ILE A 50 1.37 46.73 -7.61
CA ILE A 50 0.64 45.96 -6.57
C ILE A 50 1.36 44.68 -6.22
N THR A 51 1.86 43.92 -7.21
CA THR A 51 2.55 42.64 -7.00
C THR A 51 3.86 42.80 -6.23
N PRO A 52 4.83 43.66 -6.63
CA PRO A 52 6.04 43.87 -5.86
C PRO A 52 5.79 44.44 -4.45
N ILE A 53 4.80 45.34 -4.30
CA ILE A 53 4.39 45.85 -2.99
C ILE A 53 3.83 44.72 -2.13
N GLY A 54 2.98 43.83 -2.67
CA GLY A 54 2.43 42.68 -1.98
C GLY A 54 3.53 41.71 -1.52
N ILE A 55 4.53 41.46 -2.35
CA ILE A 55 5.70 40.64 -2.01
C ILE A 55 6.49 41.29 -0.85
N ALA A 56 6.77 42.58 -0.94
CA ALA A 56 7.50 43.29 0.11
C ALA A 56 6.75 43.32 1.45
N LEU A 57 5.44 43.53 1.44
CA LEU A 57 4.59 43.49 2.62
C LEU A 57 4.55 42.09 3.22
N ASN A 58 4.45 41.06 2.40
CA ASN A 58 4.46 39.67 2.86
C ASN A 58 5.82 39.27 3.44
N ALA A 59 6.93 39.70 2.84
CA ALA A 59 8.26 39.47 3.36
C ALA A 59 8.48 40.12 4.74
N ARG A 60 7.85 41.27 4.99
CA ARG A 60 7.87 41.96 6.28
C ARG A 60 6.98 41.30 7.33
N ASN A 61 5.82 40.85 6.95
CA ASN A 61 4.85 40.17 7.81
C ASN A 61 5.09 38.66 7.85
N LYS A 62 6.18 38.22 8.47
CA LYS A 62 6.49 36.80 8.69
C LYS A 62 5.37 36.01 9.40
N SER A 63 4.29 36.65 9.84
CA SER A 63 3.20 36.03 10.59
C SER A 63 1.88 35.84 9.84
N MET A 64 1.68 36.44 8.66
CA MET A 64 0.31 36.43 8.08
C MET A 64 0.07 35.52 6.90
N LEU A 65 1.01 34.91 6.26
CA LEU A 65 0.86 33.82 5.29
C LEU A 65 2.25 33.19 5.03
N SER A 66 3.00 32.86 6.07
CA SER A 66 4.05 31.90 5.85
C SER A 66 3.33 30.59 5.51
N PHE A 67 3.31 30.26 4.23
CA PHE A 67 3.18 28.86 3.85
C PHE A 67 4.31 28.16 4.60
N ARG A 68 4.02 27.73 5.82
CA ARG A 68 4.99 26.96 6.58
C ARG A 68 5.15 25.68 5.83
N THR A 69 6.22 25.57 5.09
CA THR A 69 6.68 24.27 4.67
C THR A 69 7.32 23.63 5.88
N ILE A 70 6.99 22.41 6.12
CA ILE A 70 7.74 21.52 7.01
C ILE A 70 8.55 20.58 6.14
N GLU A 71 9.71 20.19 6.64
CA GLU A 71 10.54 19.18 6.02
C GLU A 71 10.58 17.93 6.92
N VAL A 72 10.14 16.78 6.38
CA VAL A 72 10.19 15.49 7.06
C VAL A 72 11.15 14.59 6.27
N VAL A 73 12.07 13.95 6.95
CA VAL A 73 13.01 13.04 6.32
C VAL A 73 12.42 11.64 6.26
N VAL A 74 12.17 11.12 5.06
CA VAL A 74 11.67 9.77 4.85
C VAL A 74 12.82 8.85 4.45
N GLY A 75 13.24 7.98 5.37
CA GLY A 75 14.50 7.25 5.22
C GLY A 75 15.68 8.21 5.14
N ASN A 76 16.21 8.44 3.93
CA ASN A 76 17.30 9.39 3.68
C ASN A 76 16.87 10.55 2.75
N THR A 77 15.60 10.67 2.42
CA THR A 77 15.12 11.66 1.46
C THR A 77 14.30 12.74 2.17
N PRO A 78 14.68 14.03 2.08
CA PRO A 78 13.87 15.11 2.63
C PRO A 78 12.61 15.32 1.77
N VAL A 79 11.47 15.37 2.42
CA VAL A 79 10.15 15.60 1.82
C VAL A 79 9.58 16.90 2.38
N ARG A 80 9.22 17.83 1.50
CA ARG A 80 8.63 19.12 1.87
C ARG A 80 7.12 19.11 1.70
N LEU A 81 6.43 19.56 2.73
CA LEU A 81 4.98 19.63 2.79
C LEU A 81 4.54 21.06 3.07
N PHE A 82 3.44 21.48 2.44
CA PHE A 82 2.79 22.73 2.79
C PHE A 82 1.93 22.52 4.05
N ASN A 83 2.24 23.25 5.10
CA ASN A 83 1.49 23.18 6.36
C ASN A 83 0.28 24.13 6.33
N LEU A 84 -0.75 23.80 5.56
CA LEU A 84 -2.04 24.50 5.58
C LEU A 84 -2.93 24.00 6.72
N VAL A 85 -2.82 22.70 7.03
CA VAL A 85 -3.44 21.99 8.15
C VAL A 85 -2.33 21.12 8.74
N ALA A 86 -2.43 20.73 10.02
CA ALA A 86 -1.42 19.86 10.63
C ALA A 86 -1.22 18.59 9.78
N PRO A 87 -0.08 18.45 9.07
CA PRO A 87 0.14 17.32 8.18
C PRO A 87 0.35 16.04 8.98
N THR A 88 -0.01 14.92 8.37
CA THR A 88 0.05 13.59 8.96
C THR A 88 1.11 12.72 8.28
N VAL A 89 1.40 11.55 8.86
CA VAL A 89 2.26 10.53 8.23
C VAL A 89 1.72 10.16 6.84
N GLY A 90 0.39 10.07 6.68
CA GLY A 90 -0.24 9.81 5.38
C GLY A 90 0.10 10.88 4.33
N ASP A 91 0.07 12.16 4.70
CA ASP A 91 0.42 13.26 3.81
C ASP A 91 1.89 13.21 3.40
N VAL A 92 2.78 12.84 4.34
CA VAL A 92 4.22 12.65 4.04
C VAL A 92 4.42 11.54 3.02
N LEU A 93 3.76 10.39 3.19
CA LEU A 93 3.86 9.25 2.26
C LEU A 93 3.35 9.61 0.87
N LEU A 94 2.23 10.33 0.79
CA LEU A 94 1.70 10.82 -0.49
C LEU A 94 2.68 11.77 -1.18
N ALA A 95 3.25 12.72 -0.43
CA ALA A 95 4.24 13.65 -0.97
C ALA A 95 5.54 12.96 -1.38
N ALA A 96 5.92 11.88 -0.69
CA ALA A 96 7.06 11.03 -1.03
C ALA A 96 6.77 10.04 -2.18
N ASN A 97 5.52 10.00 -2.69
CA ASN A 97 5.06 9.02 -3.68
C ASN A 97 5.25 7.57 -3.22
N ILE A 98 5.02 7.31 -1.93
CA ILE A 98 5.08 5.99 -1.32
C ILE A 98 3.65 5.48 -1.11
N ASP A 99 3.35 4.29 -1.62
CA ASP A 99 2.05 3.63 -1.40
C ASP A 99 1.91 3.21 0.07
N PRO A 100 0.90 3.72 0.79
CA PRO A 100 0.66 3.31 2.18
C PRO A 100 0.39 1.82 2.37
N SER A 101 0.04 1.09 1.32
CA SER A 101 -0.19 -0.36 1.40
C SER A 101 1.09 -1.18 1.59
N ILE A 102 2.27 -0.58 1.40
CA ILE A 102 3.58 -1.26 1.53
C ILE A 102 3.79 -1.97 2.88
N VAL A 103 3.10 -1.53 3.93
CA VAL A 103 3.16 -2.15 5.26
C VAL A 103 2.14 -3.29 5.46
N LYS A 104 1.28 -3.56 4.46
CA LYS A 104 0.30 -4.64 4.50
C LYS A 104 0.88 -5.88 3.83
N ASN A 105 1.02 -6.95 4.60
CA ASN A 105 1.43 -8.24 4.06
C ASN A 105 0.23 -9.01 3.49
N ARG A 106 0.49 -9.81 2.48
CA ARG A 106 -0.42 -10.82 1.97
C ARG A 106 -0.18 -12.13 2.72
N LEU A 107 -1.25 -12.85 3.04
CA LEU A 107 -1.15 -14.22 3.49
C LEU A 107 -0.72 -15.11 2.31
N GLY A 108 0.14 -16.08 2.57
CA GLY A 108 0.46 -17.12 1.60
C GLY A 108 -0.77 -17.94 1.25
N LEU A 109 -0.94 -18.27 -0.02
CA LEU A 109 -2.04 -19.10 -0.49
C LEU A 109 -1.95 -20.49 0.12
N ALA A 110 -3.09 -21.07 0.44
CA ALA A 110 -3.17 -22.44 0.89
C ALA A 110 -3.14 -23.41 -0.31
N ALA A 111 -2.55 -24.59 -0.13
CA ALA A 111 -2.72 -25.71 -1.05
C ALA A 111 -3.92 -26.53 -0.61
N THR A 112 -4.77 -26.93 -1.56
CA THR A 112 -5.97 -27.68 -1.28
C THR A 112 -5.98 -29.02 -2.04
N ALA A 113 -6.55 -30.05 -1.43
CA ALA A 113 -6.78 -31.33 -2.10
C ALA A 113 -8.02 -32.03 -1.54
N LYS A 114 -8.62 -32.89 -2.33
CA LYS A 114 -9.64 -33.84 -1.86
C LYS A 114 -8.96 -35.16 -1.54
N VAL A 115 -9.01 -35.60 -0.30
CA VAL A 115 -8.46 -36.90 0.13
C VAL A 115 -9.62 -37.85 0.36
N ASN A 116 -9.74 -38.88 -0.47
CA ASN A 116 -10.90 -39.79 -0.49
C ASN A 116 -12.26 -39.05 -0.47
N GLY A 117 -12.36 -37.97 -1.25
CA GLY A 117 -13.57 -37.12 -1.33
C GLY A 117 -13.71 -36.06 -0.24
N ILE A 118 -12.86 -36.08 0.81
CA ILE A 118 -12.87 -35.09 1.89
C ILE A 118 -11.90 -33.95 1.58
N PHE A 119 -12.40 -32.70 1.63
CA PHE A 119 -11.57 -31.53 1.36
C PHE A 119 -10.60 -31.24 2.50
N GLN A 120 -9.34 -31.09 2.17
CA GLN A 120 -8.28 -30.77 3.11
C GLN A 120 -7.46 -29.57 2.63
N VAL A 121 -6.85 -28.86 3.58
CA VAL A 121 -6.14 -27.60 3.35
C VAL A 121 -4.80 -27.59 4.09
N VAL A 122 -3.73 -27.32 3.38
CA VAL A 122 -2.43 -27.01 3.94
C VAL A 122 -2.20 -25.52 3.82
N LYS A 123 -2.06 -24.82 4.94
CA LYS A 123 -1.98 -23.34 4.97
C LYS A 123 -0.59 -22.86 4.54
N GLY A 124 -0.56 -21.76 3.78
CA GLY A 124 0.65 -20.98 3.58
C GLY A 124 1.06 -20.21 4.84
N THR A 125 2.16 -19.48 4.79
CA THR A 125 2.63 -18.69 5.93
C THR A 125 1.91 -17.36 6.03
N PRO A 126 1.74 -16.79 7.24
CA PRO A 126 1.04 -15.51 7.41
C PRO A 126 1.83 -14.29 6.93
N GLY A 127 3.14 -14.40 6.69
CA GLY A 127 4.01 -13.27 6.44
C GLY A 127 4.24 -12.41 7.68
N LYS A 128 4.83 -11.23 7.48
CA LYS A 128 5.09 -10.27 8.55
C LYS A 128 4.58 -8.89 8.14
N PRO A 129 3.71 -8.24 8.93
CA PRO A 129 3.28 -6.89 8.64
C PRO A 129 4.43 -5.91 8.80
N GLY A 130 4.46 -4.89 7.95
CA GLY A 130 5.36 -3.76 8.07
C GLY A 130 4.89 -2.76 9.13
N ALA A 131 5.57 -1.63 9.22
CA ALA A 131 5.22 -0.57 10.15
C ALA A 131 5.74 0.79 9.67
N TYR A 132 5.10 1.86 10.13
CA TYR A 132 5.64 3.21 10.09
C TYR A 132 6.26 3.53 11.44
N GLN A 133 7.43 4.14 11.43
CA GLN A 133 8.09 4.63 12.63
C GLN A 133 8.42 6.11 12.47
N LEU A 134 7.93 6.93 13.39
CA LEU A 134 8.24 8.34 13.46
C LEU A 134 9.18 8.57 14.64
N ASN A 135 10.39 9.02 14.37
CA ASN A 135 11.44 9.19 15.37
C ASN A 135 11.66 7.92 16.23
N GLY A 136 11.64 6.75 15.57
CA GLY A 136 11.83 5.43 16.21
C GLY A 136 10.58 4.84 16.90
N ASN A 137 9.45 5.57 16.96
CA ASN A 137 8.21 5.09 17.57
C ASN A 137 7.23 4.63 16.49
N LYS A 138 6.58 3.48 16.72
CA LYS A 138 5.54 2.97 15.82
C LYS A 138 4.33 3.90 15.83
N VAL A 139 3.86 4.27 14.64
CA VAL A 139 2.79 5.24 14.43
C VAL A 139 1.77 4.76 13.41
N SER A 140 0.63 5.47 13.32
CA SER A 140 -0.40 5.30 12.30
C SER A 140 -0.30 6.38 11.23
N LEU A 141 -1.08 6.21 10.14
CA LEU A 141 -1.17 7.19 9.05
C LEU A 141 -1.70 8.56 9.51
N ASP A 142 -2.56 8.58 10.51
CA ASP A 142 -3.19 9.81 11.03
C ASP A 142 -2.31 10.55 12.06
N THR A 143 -1.13 10.02 12.37
CA THR A 143 -0.21 10.65 13.34
C THR A 143 0.30 11.96 12.79
N PRO A 144 0.12 13.10 13.53
CA PRO A 144 0.66 14.39 13.10
C PRO A 144 2.18 14.38 13.05
N VAL A 145 2.74 15.07 12.05
CA VAL A 145 4.18 15.25 11.89
C VAL A 145 4.60 16.69 12.07
N LYS A 146 5.86 16.90 12.42
CA LYS A 146 6.48 18.22 12.66
C LYS A 146 7.69 18.40 11.76
N ASP A 147 8.14 19.65 11.66
CA ASP A 147 9.37 20.00 10.98
C ASP A 147 10.58 19.30 11.64
N GLY A 148 11.41 18.67 10.81
CA GLY A 148 12.59 17.92 11.25
C GLY A 148 12.31 16.48 11.69
N ASP A 149 11.07 15.99 11.64
CA ASP A 149 10.76 14.59 11.98
C ASP A 149 11.40 13.60 10.98
N HIS A 150 11.71 12.41 11.50
CA HIS A 150 12.24 11.29 10.72
C HIS A 150 11.18 10.19 10.62
N LEU A 151 10.74 9.91 9.40
CA LEU A 151 9.80 8.82 9.10
C LEU A 151 10.54 7.65 8.47
N GLU A 152 10.49 6.50 9.09
CA GLU A 152 10.95 5.23 8.56
C GLU A 152 9.77 4.38 8.14
N VAL A 153 9.86 3.80 6.94
CA VAL A 153 8.86 2.89 6.40
C VAL A 153 9.48 1.50 6.35
N ILE A 154 8.98 0.61 7.19
CA ILE A 154 9.39 -0.79 7.22
C ILE A 154 8.40 -1.58 6.35
N PRO A 155 8.81 -2.08 5.18
CA PRO A 155 7.91 -2.83 4.30
C PRO A 155 7.42 -4.12 4.96
N ALA A 156 6.23 -4.54 4.59
CA ALA A 156 5.73 -5.85 4.95
C ALA A 156 6.48 -6.96 4.17
N ILE A 157 6.50 -8.14 4.72
CA ILE A 157 6.98 -9.36 4.06
C ILE A 157 5.77 -10.25 3.84
N ASP A 158 5.46 -10.52 2.57
CA ASP A 158 4.37 -11.41 2.21
C ASP A 158 4.61 -12.83 2.72
N GLY A 159 3.52 -13.53 3.00
CA GLY A 159 3.57 -14.94 3.32
C GLY A 159 3.88 -15.77 2.08
N GLU A 160 4.57 -16.88 2.31
CA GLU A 160 4.88 -17.86 1.26
C GLU A 160 3.68 -18.77 1.03
N ASP A 161 3.38 -19.04 -0.24
CA ASP A 161 2.33 -19.97 -0.63
C ASP A 161 2.71 -21.40 -0.19
N ALA A 162 1.71 -22.19 0.21
CA ALA A 162 1.94 -23.56 0.63
C ALA A 162 2.45 -24.40 -0.54
N VAL A 163 3.57 -25.09 -0.33
CA VAL A 163 4.06 -26.12 -1.24
C VAL A 163 3.83 -27.46 -0.54
N ALA A 164 2.71 -28.11 -0.89
CA ALA A 164 2.31 -29.35 -0.23
C ALA A 164 2.72 -30.59 -1.02
N THR A 165 3.03 -31.64 -0.27
CA THR A 165 3.27 -33.01 -0.77
C THR A 165 2.16 -33.93 -0.30
N VAL A 166 2.07 -35.12 -0.87
CA VAL A 166 1.12 -36.13 -0.43
C VAL A 166 1.17 -36.38 1.07
N LYS A 167 2.36 -36.35 1.68
CA LYS A 167 2.56 -36.56 3.13
C LYS A 167 1.88 -35.47 3.98
N ASP A 168 1.77 -34.25 3.45
CA ASP A 168 1.14 -33.13 4.17
C ASP A 168 -0.39 -33.30 4.26
N PHE A 169 -0.98 -34.00 3.31
CA PHE A 169 -2.40 -34.35 3.29
C PHE A 169 -2.67 -35.72 3.92
N ILE A 170 -1.75 -36.67 3.80
CA ILE A 170 -1.87 -38.03 4.35
C ILE A 170 -0.64 -38.29 5.23
N PRO A 171 -0.63 -37.79 6.49
CA PRO A 171 0.56 -37.81 7.33
C PRO A 171 0.98 -39.22 7.74
N GLU A 172 0.04 -40.15 7.83
CA GLU A 172 0.29 -41.54 8.27
C GLU A 172 -0.32 -42.51 7.27
N ILE A 173 0.56 -43.13 6.46
CA ILE A 173 0.19 -44.21 5.56
C ILE A 173 0.61 -45.53 6.27
N LYS A 174 -0.39 -46.19 6.86
CA LYS A 174 -0.15 -47.42 7.59
C LYS A 174 0.18 -48.56 6.63
N ALA A 175 1.37 -49.15 6.80
CA ALA A 175 1.70 -50.37 6.12
C ALA A 175 1.10 -51.56 6.90
N THR A 176 0.47 -52.48 6.19
CA THR A 176 -0.08 -53.72 6.78
C THR A 176 0.88 -54.89 6.53
N THR A 177 1.27 -55.55 7.57
CA THR A 177 2.11 -56.74 7.47
C THR A 177 1.24 -57.99 7.52
N VAL A 178 1.36 -58.86 6.50
CA VAL A 178 0.61 -60.10 6.39
C VAL A 178 1.58 -61.25 6.14
N THR A 179 1.22 -62.47 6.58
CA THR A 179 1.94 -63.68 6.23
C THR A 179 1.26 -64.35 5.04
N PHE A 180 1.92 -64.43 3.92
CA PHE A 180 1.45 -65.07 2.70
C PHE A 180 2.40 -66.18 2.29
N ASN A 181 1.88 -67.40 2.13
CA ASN A 181 2.68 -68.63 1.83
C ASN A 181 3.90 -68.82 2.76
N GLY A 182 3.74 -68.47 4.06
CA GLY A 182 4.80 -68.63 5.07
C GLY A 182 5.83 -67.49 5.06
N GLN A 183 5.68 -66.50 4.17
CA GLN A 183 6.59 -65.34 4.12
C GLN A 183 5.91 -64.09 4.69
N ILE A 184 6.62 -63.28 5.41
CA ILE A 184 6.13 -61.99 5.92
C ILE A 184 6.24 -60.96 4.81
N VAL A 185 5.11 -60.38 4.44
CA VAL A 185 5.00 -59.36 3.37
C VAL A 185 4.43 -58.10 3.97
N THR A 186 5.10 -56.99 3.74
CA THR A 186 4.60 -55.64 4.12
C THR A 186 3.99 -54.96 2.92
N LEU A 187 2.68 -54.76 3.01
CA LEU A 187 1.88 -54.10 1.99
C LEU A 187 1.67 -52.63 2.36
N ARG A 188 1.82 -51.76 1.38
CA ARG A 188 1.52 -50.33 1.52
C ARG A 188 0.36 -49.96 0.61
N PRO A 189 -0.57 -49.10 1.05
CA PRO A 189 -1.63 -48.60 0.17
C PRO A 189 -1.05 -47.93 -1.05
N GLU A 190 -1.63 -48.18 -2.21
CA GLU A 190 -1.35 -47.40 -3.42
C GLU A 190 -2.04 -46.05 -3.29
N ILE A 191 -1.29 -44.97 -3.56
CA ILE A 191 -1.79 -43.61 -3.53
C ILE A 191 -1.91 -43.14 -4.96
N LEU A 192 -3.07 -42.62 -5.30
CA LEU A 192 -3.33 -42.05 -6.61
C LEU A 192 -3.54 -40.55 -6.47
N LEU A 193 -2.77 -39.77 -7.23
CA LEU A 193 -2.92 -38.33 -7.40
C LEU A 193 -3.54 -38.08 -8.77
N ASN A 194 -4.75 -37.57 -8.82
CA ASN A 194 -5.52 -37.38 -10.08
C ASN A 194 -5.55 -38.67 -10.94
N GLY A 195 -5.69 -39.83 -10.29
CA GLY A 195 -5.72 -41.14 -10.94
C GLY A 195 -4.37 -41.73 -11.35
N GLN A 196 -3.23 -41.07 -11.07
CA GLN A 196 -1.88 -41.55 -11.33
C GLN A 196 -1.18 -41.94 -10.04
N SER A 197 -0.37 -43.02 -10.08
CA SER A 197 0.38 -43.48 -8.91
C SER A 197 1.32 -42.40 -8.39
N ALA A 198 1.30 -42.18 -7.09
CA ALA A 198 2.07 -41.13 -6.41
C ALA A 198 2.76 -41.68 -5.16
N THR A 199 3.83 -40.98 -4.76
CA THR A 199 4.56 -41.29 -3.54
C THR A 199 4.30 -40.22 -2.48
N SER A 200 4.64 -40.49 -1.22
CA SER A 200 4.51 -39.52 -0.12
C SER A 200 5.23 -38.18 -0.38
N ARG A 201 6.25 -38.15 -1.23
CA ARG A 201 7.02 -36.96 -1.60
C ARG A 201 6.53 -36.26 -2.86
N THR A 202 5.55 -36.83 -3.54
CA THR A 202 4.99 -36.22 -4.76
C THR A 202 4.33 -34.90 -4.40
N LYS A 203 4.68 -33.81 -5.12
CA LYS A 203 4.02 -32.52 -4.95
C LYS A 203 2.57 -32.61 -5.38
N VAL A 204 1.68 -32.01 -4.59
CA VAL A 204 0.26 -32.00 -4.83
C VAL A 204 -0.12 -30.62 -5.41
N PRO A 205 -0.59 -30.53 -6.66
CA PRO A 205 -1.12 -29.29 -7.19
C PRO A 205 -2.38 -28.87 -6.44
N ASP A 206 -2.71 -27.58 -6.48
CA ASP A 206 -3.93 -27.09 -5.86
C ASP A 206 -5.19 -27.74 -6.48
N SER A 207 -6.17 -27.98 -5.63
CA SER A 207 -7.44 -28.65 -5.99
C SER A 207 -7.30 -30.08 -6.55
N ALA A 208 -6.23 -30.76 -6.20
CA ALA A 208 -5.98 -32.14 -6.63
C ALA A 208 -6.91 -33.15 -5.95
N ASP A 209 -7.07 -34.31 -6.59
CA ASP A 209 -7.79 -35.45 -6.03
C ASP A 209 -6.79 -36.53 -5.60
N LEU A 210 -6.74 -36.82 -4.30
CA LEU A 210 -5.91 -37.86 -3.69
C LEU A 210 -6.82 -39.01 -3.24
N THR A 211 -6.58 -40.18 -3.80
CA THR A 211 -7.28 -41.39 -3.38
C THR A 211 -6.31 -42.44 -2.91
N TYR A 212 -6.62 -43.09 -1.82
CA TYR A 212 -5.88 -44.24 -1.32
C TYR A 212 -6.82 -45.17 -0.57
N ASN A 213 -6.51 -46.46 -0.57
CA ASN A 213 -7.30 -47.45 0.13
C ASN A 213 -6.53 -47.95 1.36
N GLU A 214 -7.05 -47.65 2.56
CA GLU A 214 -6.47 -48.12 3.82
C GLU A 214 -6.65 -49.62 4.05
N ASN A 215 -7.70 -50.22 3.44
CA ASN A 215 -8.02 -51.63 3.61
C ASN A 215 -7.38 -52.46 2.51
N ILE A 216 -6.28 -53.13 2.83
CA ILE A 216 -5.65 -54.09 1.96
C ILE A 216 -6.49 -55.38 1.96
N THR A 217 -6.93 -55.79 0.80
CA THR A 217 -7.76 -56.98 0.64
C THR A 217 -6.97 -58.17 0.11
N GLY A 218 -7.50 -59.42 0.27
CA GLY A 218 -6.89 -60.61 -0.32
C GLY A 218 -6.71 -60.52 -1.84
N ARG A 219 -7.55 -59.71 -2.54
CA ARG A 219 -7.40 -59.43 -3.97
C ARG A 219 -6.13 -58.66 -4.29
N ASP A 220 -5.74 -57.73 -3.42
CA ASP A 220 -4.51 -56.95 -3.57
C ASP A 220 -3.28 -57.84 -3.43
N LEU A 221 -3.33 -58.85 -2.54
CA LEU A 221 -2.30 -59.88 -2.42
C LEU A 221 -2.16 -60.70 -3.70
N ILE A 222 -3.32 -61.15 -4.27
CA ILE A 222 -3.31 -61.91 -5.52
C ILE A 222 -2.73 -61.09 -6.65
N ARG A 223 -3.07 -59.78 -6.74
CA ARG A 223 -2.56 -58.87 -7.76
C ARG A 223 -1.03 -58.68 -7.67
N ILE A 224 -0.47 -58.70 -6.46
CA ILE A 224 0.96 -58.48 -6.26
C ILE A 224 1.77 -59.77 -6.46
N PHE A 225 1.21 -60.93 -6.12
CA PHE A 225 1.89 -62.21 -6.09
C PHE A 225 1.32 -63.29 -7.00
N GLY A 226 0.18 -63.01 -7.67
CA GLY A 226 -0.54 -63.98 -8.48
C GLY A 226 -0.38 -63.81 -9.99
N GLY A 227 0.67 -63.09 -10.47
CA GLY A 227 1.03 -62.95 -11.87
C GLY A 227 2.01 -64.03 -12.32
#